data_8690f76ec480549817b351dccfe7615d
#
_entry.id   8690f76ec480549817b351dccfe7615d
#
_cell.length_a   1.000
_cell.length_b   1.000
_cell.length_c   1.000
_cell.angle_alpha   90.00
_cell.angle_beta   90.00
_cell.angle_gamma   90.00
#
_symmetry.space_group_name_H-M   'P 1'
#
loop_
_entity.id
_entity.type
_entity.pdbx_description
1 polymer ?
#
loop_
_entity_poly.entity_id
_entity_poly.type
_entity_poly.pdbx_seq_one_letter_code
_entity_poly.pdbx_strand_id
1 'polypeptide(L)'
;MKEKRLRSLKVKVIQVFSKWQEPHETTSYKESGVLQSMEVSDEGEIRFTISPKHPHCPCCLLNASQLREKLLSLKDAKSVYCEVVGIPGKERWMKSINS
;
A
#
# COMPACT_ATOMS: atom_id res chain seq x y z
N MET A 1 6.74 -11.24 -17.04
CA MET A 1 5.28 -11.46 -16.91
C MET A 1 4.58 -11.11 -18.22
N LYS A 2 3.59 -11.88 -18.59
CA LYS A 2 2.79 -11.57 -19.80
C LYS A 2 1.95 -10.31 -19.54
N GLU A 3 1.77 -9.52 -20.59
CA GLU A 3 1.06 -8.25 -20.50
C GLU A 3 -0.35 -8.38 -19.90
N LYS A 4 -1.07 -9.44 -20.24
CA LYS A 4 -2.40 -9.71 -19.68
C LYS A 4 -2.38 -9.86 -18.17
N ARG A 5 -1.40 -10.59 -17.64
CA ARG A 5 -1.26 -10.79 -16.19
C ARG A 5 -0.89 -9.51 -15.48
N LEU A 6 -0.04 -8.71 -16.11
CA LEU A 6 0.36 -7.42 -15.56
C LEU A 6 -0.84 -6.46 -15.46
N ARG A 7 -1.66 -6.38 -16.50
CA ARG A 7 -2.88 -5.56 -16.48
C ARG A 7 -3.85 -6.02 -15.41
N SER A 8 -4.04 -7.33 -15.28
CA SER A 8 -4.92 -7.90 -14.28
C SER A 8 -4.42 -7.57 -12.88
N LEU A 9 -3.12 -7.68 -12.63
CA LEU A 9 -2.53 -7.34 -11.35
C LEU A 9 -2.71 -5.86 -11.03
N LYS A 10 -2.44 -4.97 -11.98
CA LYS A 10 -2.62 -3.53 -11.80
C LYS A 10 -4.07 -3.18 -11.43
N VAL A 11 -5.03 -3.77 -12.11
CA VAL A 11 -6.45 -3.55 -11.81
C VAL A 11 -6.80 -4.00 -10.40
N LYS A 12 -6.32 -5.16 -10.00
CA LYS A 12 -6.57 -5.68 -8.65
C LYS A 12 -5.95 -4.78 -7.58
N VAL A 13 -4.73 -4.29 -7.81
CA VAL A 13 -4.06 -3.38 -6.88
C VAL A 13 -4.87 -2.09 -6.73
N ILE A 14 -5.31 -1.50 -7.85
CA ILE A 14 -6.13 -0.29 -7.83
C ILE A 14 -7.43 -0.53 -7.06
N GLN A 15 -8.07 -1.67 -7.27
CA GLN A 15 -9.30 -2.02 -6.56
C GLN A 15 -9.08 -2.12 -5.05
N VAL A 16 -7.97 -2.71 -4.63
CA VAL A 16 -7.62 -2.81 -3.20
C VAL A 16 -7.51 -1.41 -2.61
N PHE A 17 -6.73 -0.52 -3.24
CA PHE A 17 -6.55 0.85 -2.74
C PHE A 17 -7.85 1.65 -2.72
N SER A 18 -8.72 1.43 -3.70
CA SER A 18 -10.00 2.14 -3.78
C SER A 18 -10.96 1.76 -2.66
N LYS A 19 -10.82 0.56 -2.11
CA LYS A 19 -11.69 0.03 -1.06
C LYS A 19 -11.05 0.04 0.32
N TRP A 20 -9.73 0.21 0.41
CA TRP A 20 -9.02 0.15 1.69
C TRP A 20 -9.21 1.44 2.46
N GLN A 21 -9.89 1.36 3.60
CA GLN A 21 -10.23 2.53 4.41
C GLN A 21 -9.19 2.78 5.50
N GLU A 22 -9.03 4.07 5.85
CA GLU A 22 -8.24 4.45 7.00
C GLU A 22 -9.00 4.14 8.29
N PRO A 23 -8.29 3.81 9.41
CA PRO A 23 -8.95 3.50 10.68
C PRO A 23 -9.77 4.66 11.26
N HIS A 24 -9.37 5.89 11.01
CA HIS A 24 -10.00 7.08 11.59
C HIS A 24 -10.91 7.84 10.63
N GLU A 25 -11.06 7.36 9.40
CA GLU A 25 -11.85 8.04 8.39
C GLU A 25 -12.70 7.03 7.62
N THR A 26 -13.76 7.55 6.98
CA THR A 26 -14.62 6.70 6.15
C THR A 26 -14.16 6.64 4.70
N THR A 27 -13.14 7.42 4.35
CA THR A 27 -12.60 7.46 2.99
C THR A 27 -11.49 6.42 2.80
N SER A 28 -11.33 5.96 1.57
CA SER A 28 -10.25 5.04 1.22
C SER A 28 -8.90 5.76 1.16
N TYR A 29 -7.82 5.01 1.14
CA TYR A 29 -6.46 5.55 0.97
C TYR A 29 -6.36 6.43 -0.29
N LYS A 30 -7.01 6.01 -1.36
CA LYS A 30 -6.99 6.75 -2.62
C LYS A 30 -7.73 8.09 -2.51
N GLU A 31 -8.90 8.08 -1.88
CA GLU A 31 -9.73 9.28 -1.74
C GLU A 31 -9.18 10.27 -0.72
N SER A 32 -8.59 9.76 0.35
CA SER A 32 -8.10 10.61 1.45
C SER A 32 -6.78 11.31 1.14
N GLY A 33 -6.08 10.88 0.09
CA GLY A 33 -4.77 11.41 -0.24
C GLY A 33 -3.62 10.77 0.52
N VAL A 34 -3.87 9.75 1.31
CA VAL A 34 -2.80 8.98 1.99
C VAL A 34 -1.94 8.27 0.96
N LEU A 35 -2.55 7.69 -0.06
CA LEU A 35 -1.79 7.06 -1.14
C LEU A 35 -1.24 8.14 -2.08
N GLN A 36 0.08 8.27 -2.13
CA GLN A 36 0.76 9.25 -2.97
C GLN A 36 1.06 8.72 -4.36
N SER A 37 1.50 7.47 -4.44
CA SER A 37 1.80 6.83 -5.71
C SER A 37 1.80 5.32 -5.58
N MET A 38 1.68 4.64 -6.70
CA MET A 38 1.85 3.18 -6.74
C MET A 38 2.43 2.78 -8.10
N GLU A 39 3.23 1.72 -8.08
CA GLU A 39 3.83 1.15 -9.28
C GLU A 39 3.77 -0.36 -9.20
N VAL A 40 3.56 -1.00 -10.36
CA VAL A 40 3.61 -2.45 -10.49
C VAL A 40 4.58 -2.76 -11.62
N SER A 41 5.65 -3.51 -11.31
CA SER A 41 6.65 -3.87 -12.30
C SER A 41 6.21 -5.07 -13.14
N ASP A 42 6.89 -5.28 -14.26
CA ASP A 42 6.64 -6.42 -15.13
C ASP A 42 6.89 -7.77 -14.43
N GLU A 43 7.63 -7.74 -13.33
CA GLU A 43 7.97 -8.95 -12.58
C GLU A 43 7.00 -9.25 -11.44
N GLY A 44 5.97 -8.42 -11.26
CA GLY A 44 5.00 -8.59 -10.19
C GLY A 44 5.39 -7.95 -8.87
N GLU A 45 6.35 -7.03 -8.91
CA GLU A 45 6.75 -6.26 -7.74
C GLU A 45 5.85 -5.04 -7.61
N ILE A 46 5.24 -4.87 -6.46
CA ILE A 46 4.35 -3.75 -6.17
C ILE A 46 5.08 -2.79 -5.24
N ARG A 47 5.13 -1.52 -5.60
CA ARG A 47 5.68 -0.46 -4.75
C ARG A 47 4.63 0.63 -4.61
N PHE A 48 4.35 1.04 -3.39
CA PHE A 48 3.45 2.16 -3.16
C PHE A 48 4.01 3.09 -2.10
N THR A 49 3.64 4.36 -2.21
CA THR A 49 4.09 5.41 -1.29
C THR A 49 2.88 5.97 -0.58
N ILE A 50 2.96 6.07 0.73
CA ILE A 50 1.89 6.64 1.56
C ILE A 50 2.42 7.81 2.39
N SER A 51 1.51 8.75 2.69
CA SER A 51 1.77 9.86 3.62
C SER A 51 0.72 9.78 4.72
N PRO A 52 1.01 9.07 5.83
CA PRO A 52 0.04 8.90 6.90
C PRO A 52 -0.34 10.22 7.56
N LYS A 53 -1.61 10.37 7.91
CA LYS A 53 -2.10 11.58 8.58
C LYS A 53 -1.93 11.53 10.10
N HIS A 54 -1.77 10.33 10.64
CA HIS A 54 -1.69 10.10 12.09
C HIS A 54 -0.42 9.30 12.41
N PRO A 55 0.76 9.96 12.42
CA PRO A 55 2.04 9.27 12.54
C PRO A 55 2.28 8.57 13.88
N HIS A 56 1.53 8.96 14.92
CA HIS A 56 1.67 8.37 16.25
C HIS A 56 0.57 7.36 16.58
N CYS A 57 -0.27 7.00 15.61
CA CYS A 57 -1.37 6.07 15.83
C CYS A 57 -0.95 4.63 15.50
N PRO A 58 -0.91 3.72 16.49
CA PRO A 58 -0.58 2.31 16.23
C PRO A 58 -1.57 1.64 15.29
N CYS A 59 -2.85 2.06 15.33
CA CYS A 59 -3.89 1.51 14.45
C CYS A 59 -3.59 1.81 12.98
N CYS A 60 -3.08 3.01 12.69
CA CYS A 60 -2.73 3.39 11.32
C CYS A 60 -1.55 2.58 10.80
N LEU A 61 -0.56 2.34 11.65
CA LEU A 61 0.60 1.51 11.29
C LEU A 61 0.16 0.07 11.02
N LEU A 62 -0.67 -0.49 11.88
CA LEU A 62 -1.21 -1.84 11.71
C LEU A 62 -2.05 -1.93 10.43
N ASN A 63 -2.86 -0.92 10.17
CA ASN A 63 -3.69 -0.86 8.97
C ASN A 63 -2.82 -0.89 7.70
N ALA A 64 -1.73 -0.13 7.67
CA ALA A 64 -0.81 -0.12 6.54
C ALA A 64 -0.12 -1.47 6.37
N SER A 65 0.24 -2.12 7.48
CA SER A 65 0.85 -3.46 7.44
C SER A 65 -0.14 -4.49 6.88
N GLN A 66 -1.39 -4.40 7.26
CA GLN A 66 -2.46 -5.28 6.76
C GLN A 66 -2.70 -5.04 5.26
N LEU A 67 -2.61 -3.80 4.82
CA LEU A 67 -2.73 -3.47 3.40
C LEU A 67 -1.61 -4.15 2.58
N ARG A 68 -0.39 -4.10 3.08
CA ARG A 68 0.73 -4.77 2.43
C ARG A 68 0.49 -6.28 2.34
N GLU A 69 0.02 -6.89 3.45
CA GLU A 69 -0.31 -8.31 3.48
C GLU A 69 -1.39 -8.65 2.44
N LYS A 70 -2.40 -7.80 2.34
CA LYS A 70 -3.48 -8.00 1.36
C LYS A 70 -2.93 -7.97 -0.07
N LEU A 71 -2.05 -7.03 -0.37
CA LEU A 71 -1.44 -6.93 -1.69
C LEU A 71 -0.57 -8.15 -2.00
N LEU A 72 0.17 -8.66 -1.00
CA LEU A 72 0.98 -9.87 -1.16
C LEU A 72 0.13 -11.10 -1.45
N SER A 73 -1.12 -11.12 -1.00
CA SER A 73 -2.03 -12.24 -1.23
C SER A 73 -2.60 -12.30 -2.65
N LEU A 74 -2.40 -11.25 -3.44
CA LEU A 74 -2.92 -11.22 -4.81
C LEU A 74 -2.15 -12.19 -5.70
N LYS A 75 -2.88 -12.82 -6.63
CA LYS A 75 -2.26 -13.68 -7.62
C LYS A 75 -1.29 -12.87 -8.48
N ASP A 76 -0.14 -13.43 -8.76
CA ASP A 76 0.94 -12.82 -9.54
C ASP A 76 1.74 -11.73 -8.79
N ALA A 77 1.38 -11.37 -7.58
CA ALA A 77 2.18 -10.46 -6.75
C ALA A 77 3.36 -11.23 -6.14
N LYS A 78 4.58 -10.82 -6.47
CA LYS A 78 5.79 -11.45 -5.95
C LYS A 78 6.34 -10.77 -4.72
N SER A 79 6.29 -9.44 -4.69
CA SER A 79 6.77 -8.66 -3.57
C SER A 79 6.00 -7.37 -3.46
N VAL A 80 5.93 -6.82 -2.25
CA VAL A 80 5.28 -5.54 -2.00
C VAL A 80 6.19 -4.71 -1.10
N TYR A 81 6.48 -3.49 -1.52
CA TYR A 81 7.27 -2.54 -0.75
C TYR A 81 6.45 -1.27 -0.50
N CYS A 82 6.40 -0.85 0.76
CA CYS A 82 5.73 0.38 1.17
C CYS A 82 6.75 1.44 1.53
N GLU A 83 6.71 2.57 0.84
CA GLU A 83 7.51 3.74 1.18
C GLU A 83 6.62 4.72 1.96
N VAL A 84 7.17 5.28 3.04
CA VAL A 84 6.45 6.25 3.88
C VAL A 84 7.15 7.59 3.79
N VAL A 85 6.37 8.65 3.55
CA VAL A 85 6.89 10.02 3.41
C VAL A 85 6.07 10.99 4.26
N GLY A 86 6.63 12.17 4.47
CA GLY A 86 5.90 13.28 5.08
C GLY A 86 5.65 13.21 6.58
N ILE A 87 6.28 12.26 7.29
CA ILE A 87 6.12 12.15 8.74
C ILE A 87 7.48 11.94 9.42
N PRO A 88 7.60 12.36 10.70
CA PRO A 88 8.76 11.98 11.50
C PRO A 88 8.70 10.47 11.80
N GLY A 89 9.85 9.83 11.88
CA GLY A 89 9.90 8.40 12.17
C GLY A 89 9.50 7.50 10.99
N LYS A 90 9.58 8.01 9.77
CA LYS A 90 9.23 7.25 8.57
C LYS A 90 10.00 5.94 8.45
N GLU A 91 11.26 5.92 8.88
CA GLU A 91 12.09 4.71 8.83
C GLU A 91 11.52 3.62 9.73
N ARG A 92 11.01 3.99 10.92
CA ARG A 92 10.38 3.04 11.84
C ARG A 92 9.11 2.43 11.19
N TRP A 93 8.30 3.27 10.56
CA TRP A 93 7.10 2.82 9.86
C TRP A 93 7.46 1.85 8.74
N MET A 94 8.44 2.22 7.91
CA MET A 94 8.86 1.39 6.78
C MET A 94 9.41 0.05 7.25
N LYS A 95 10.20 0.05 8.32
CA LYS A 95 10.75 -1.18 8.89
C LYS A 95 9.64 -2.09 9.41
N SER A 96 8.66 -1.54 10.11
CA SER A 96 7.54 -2.32 10.64
C SER A 96 6.66 -2.90 9.54
N ILE A 97 6.36 -2.10 8.53
CA ILE A 97 5.47 -2.52 7.45
C ILE A 97 6.15 -3.57 6.56
N ASN A 98 7.42 -3.39 6.25
CA ASN A 98 8.14 -4.22 5.28
C ASN A 98 8.89 -5.41 5.89
N SER A 99 8.78 -5.61 7.17
CA SER A 99 9.46 -6.72 7.85
C SER A 99 8.69 -8.03 7.78
#